data_9b64905b8c77af2baa9ad520dad141ae
#
_entry.id   9b64905b8c77af2baa9ad520dad141ae
#
_cell.length_a   1.000
_cell.length_b   1.000
_cell.length_c   1.000
_cell.angle_alpha   90.00
_cell.angle_beta   90.00
_cell.angle_gamma   90.00
#
_symmetry.space_group_name_H-M   'P 1'
#
loop_
_entity.id
_entity.type
_entity.pdbx_description
1 polymer ?
#
loop_
_entity_poly.entity_id
_entity_poly.type
_entity_poly.pdbx_seq_one_letter_code
_entity_poly.pdbx_strand_id
1 'polypeptide(L)'
;DEFEILSHIEVIPNFIDLQRFQKRPHEHFKKSLCPNGEKLLMHTSNFRKVKRIEDIVEVFALVRKKIPAKLVLIGDGPERSGIEALCRELEVQNDVRFLGKMDGIEEALSLADLFLLTSEKESFGLAALEAMACEVPVISSNAGGIPEVNIHGETGFVSEIGDVNDMAANAIKMLSDPILHEKMKANALKRAQDFDIIKILPLYEKFYERVTSKSWKFPKQND
;
A
#
# COMPACT_ATOMS: atom_id res chain seq x y z
N ASP A 1 11.96 -25.63 -4.83
CA ASP A 1 13.29 -25.00 -4.70
C ASP A 1 14.16 -25.51 -5.84
N GLU A 2 14.28 -24.71 -6.89
CA GLU A 2 15.02 -25.09 -8.10
C GLU A 2 16.53 -24.81 -7.97
N PHE A 3 16.98 -24.15 -6.89
CA PHE A 3 18.40 -23.84 -6.68
C PHE A 3 18.80 -24.07 -5.22
N GLU A 4 19.73 -25.00 -4.96
CA GLU A 4 20.45 -25.07 -3.68
C GLU A 4 21.40 -23.87 -3.57
N ILE A 5 21.02 -22.86 -2.80
CA ILE A 5 21.91 -21.74 -2.49
C ILE A 5 22.76 -22.15 -1.27
N LEU A 6 24.00 -22.54 -1.50
CA LEU A 6 24.97 -22.93 -0.46
C LEU A 6 25.62 -21.74 0.24
N SER A 7 25.36 -20.51 -0.24
CA SER A 7 25.97 -19.29 0.30
C SER A 7 25.04 -18.65 1.35
N HIS A 8 25.65 -17.95 2.31
CA HIS A 8 24.89 -17.13 3.27
C HIS A 8 24.10 -16.03 2.54
N ILE A 9 22.80 -16.00 2.78
CA ILE A 9 21.89 -14.97 2.24
C ILE A 9 21.67 -13.94 3.34
N GLU A 10 21.95 -12.68 3.03
CA GLU A 10 21.61 -11.55 3.87
C GLU A 10 20.43 -10.80 3.26
N VAL A 11 19.35 -10.67 4.03
CA VAL A 11 18.15 -9.96 3.59
C VAL A 11 18.18 -8.54 4.14
N ILE A 12 18.19 -7.56 3.24
CA ILE A 12 18.08 -6.14 3.58
C ILE A 12 16.77 -5.64 2.94
N PRO A 13 15.81 -5.15 3.75
CA PRO A 13 14.50 -4.73 3.22
C PRO A 13 14.63 -3.45 2.39
N ASN A 14 13.58 -3.16 1.61
CA ASN A 14 13.38 -1.84 1.02
C ASN A 14 13.14 -0.80 2.12
N PHE A 15 13.21 0.48 1.75
CA PHE A 15 13.08 1.60 2.67
C PHE A 15 12.16 2.69 2.13
N ILE A 16 11.76 3.59 3.02
CA ILE A 16 10.94 4.76 2.75
C ILE A 16 11.62 6.03 3.30
N ASP A 17 11.47 7.14 2.59
CA ASP A 17 11.87 8.45 3.08
C ASP A 17 10.71 9.09 3.86
N LEU A 18 10.80 9.06 5.19
CA LEU A 18 9.78 9.63 6.09
C LEU A 18 9.78 11.16 6.09
N GLN A 19 10.79 11.84 5.55
CA GLN A 19 10.75 13.29 5.39
C GLN A 19 9.86 13.68 4.19
N ARG A 20 9.85 12.83 3.18
CA ARG A 20 8.99 12.99 1.99
C ARG A 20 7.57 12.50 2.27
N PHE A 21 7.42 11.25 2.73
CA PHE A 21 6.12 10.63 3.03
C PHE A 21 5.75 10.86 4.48
N GLN A 22 4.85 11.80 4.72
CA GLN A 22 4.35 12.13 6.05
C GLN A 22 2.96 12.74 5.99
N LYS A 23 2.23 12.67 7.09
CA LYS A 23 0.93 13.33 7.20
C LYS A 23 1.06 14.83 7.03
N ARG A 24 0.29 15.42 6.13
CA ARG A 24 0.26 16.87 5.86
C ARG A 24 -1.18 17.39 5.95
N PRO A 25 -1.43 18.55 6.54
CA PRO A 25 -2.75 19.16 6.62
C PRO A 25 -3.11 19.82 5.28
N HIS A 26 -3.85 19.11 4.44
CA HIS A 26 -4.38 19.64 3.16
C HIS A 26 -5.92 19.59 3.14
N GLU A 27 -6.56 20.18 4.19
CA GLU A 27 -8.02 20.11 4.38
C GLU A 27 -8.81 20.62 3.18
N HIS A 28 -8.36 21.68 2.51
CA HIS A 28 -9.05 22.19 1.32
C HIS A 28 -9.10 21.18 0.19
N PHE A 29 -8.02 20.44 -0.05
CA PHE A 29 -7.99 19.43 -1.09
C PHE A 29 -8.85 18.23 -0.72
N LYS A 30 -8.78 17.76 0.53
CA LYS A 30 -9.68 16.71 1.02
C LYS A 30 -11.15 17.11 0.87
N LYS A 31 -11.49 18.35 1.21
CA LYS A 31 -12.86 18.88 1.09
C LYS A 31 -13.35 18.95 -0.36
N SER A 32 -12.46 19.17 -1.33
CA SER A 32 -12.83 19.14 -2.76
C SER A 32 -13.12 17.73 -3.27
N LEU A 33 -12.47 16.72 -2.71
CA LEU A 33 -12.68 15.31 -3.06
C LEU A 33 -13.89 14.71 -2.30
N CYS A 34 -14.07 15.13 -1.06
CA CYS A 34 -15.05 14.59 -0.11
C CYS A 34 -15.89 15.76 0.49
N PRO A 35 -16.73 16.43 -0.31
CA PRO A 35 -17.41 17.67 0.09
C PRO A 35 -18.43 17.48 1.24
N ASN A 36 -18.95 16.26 1.43
CA ASN A 36 -19.93 15.95 2.45
C ASN A 36 -19.33 15.14 3.63
N GLY A 37 -17.98 15.11 3.75
CA GLY A 37 -17.30 14.37 4.81
C GLY A 37 -17.20 12.85 4.55
N GLU A 38 -17.28 12.44 3.28
CA GLU A 38 -17.11 11.06 2.89
C GLU A 38 -15.70 10.53 3.28
N LYS A 39 -15.59 9.23 3.52
CA LYS A 39 -14.30 8.57 3.69
C LYS A 39 -13.57 8.46 2.36
N LEU A 40 -12.27 8.75 2.36
CA LEU A 40 -11.44 8.71 1.17
C LEU A 40 -10.62 7.42 1.11
N LEU A 41 -10.97 6.53 0.19
CA LEU A 41 -10.19 5.35 -0.14
C LEU A 41 -9.23 5.69 -1.27
N MET A 42 -8.03 5.12 -1.26
CA MET A 42 -7.03 5.42 -2.27
C MET A 42 -6.23 4.19 -2.71
N HIS A 43 -5.78 4.23 -3.95
CA HIS A 43 -4.83 3.28 -4.52
C HIS A 43 -3.85 3.99 -5.46
N THR A 44 -2.60 3.53 -5.48
CA THR A 44 -1.57 4.01 -6.41
C THR A 44 -0.86 2.83 -7.07
N SER A 45 -0.84 2.79 -8.41
CA SER A 45 -0.03 1.81 -9.16
C SER A 45 0.06 2.14 -10.66
N ASN A 46 0.87 1.34 -11.39
CA ASN A 46 0.68 1.17 -12.81
C ASN A 46 -0.50 0.19 -13.02
N PHE A 47 -1.54 0.60 -13.75
CA PHE A 47 -2.76 -0.17 -13.92
C PHE A 47 -2.54 -1.39 -14.83
N ARG A 48 -1.88 -2.42 -14.26
CA ARG A 48 -1.64 -3.72 -14.88
C ARG A 48 -2.48 -4.80 -14.19
N LYS A 49 -2.81 -5.85 -14.92
CA LYS A 49 -3.63 -6.97 -14.46
C LYS A 49 -3.17 -7.54 -13.11
N VAL A 50 -1.86 -7.66 -12.89
CA VAL A 50 -1.27 -8.16 -11.63
C VAL A 50 -1.63 -7.30 -10.41
N LYS A 51 -2.07 -6.05 -10.60
CA LYS A 51 -2.49 -5.16 -9.52
C LYS A 51 -3.96 -5.35 -9.12
N ARG A 52 -4.74 -6.09 -9.92
CA ARG A 52 -6.14 -6.45 -9.63
C ARG A 52 -6.97 -5.24 -9.16
N ILE A 53 -6.93 -4.15 -9.97
CA ILE A 53 -7.61 -2.89 -9.59
C ILE A 53 -9.14 -3.06 -9.71
N GLU A 54 -9.60 -4.02 -10.49
CA GLU A 54 -10.97 -4.48 -10.50
C GLU A 54 -11.47 -4.86 -9.10
N ASP A 55 -10.69 -5.60 -8.33
CA ASP A 55 -11.01 -5.95 -6.94
C ASP A 55 -11.15 -4.69 -6.06
N ILE A 56 -10.31 -3.67 -6.29
CA ILE A 56 -10.41 -2.39 -5.56
C ILE A 56 -11.76 -1.72 -5.81
N VAL A 57 -12.21 -1.70 -7.06
CA VAL A 57 -13.50 -1.10 -7.43
C VAL A 57 -14.66 -1.89 -6.83
N GLU A 58 -14.58 -3.22 -6.84
CA GLU A 58 -15.58 -4.09 -6.23
C GLU A 58 -15.64 -3.92 -4.70
N VAL A 59 -14.47 -3.90 -4.02
CA VAL A 59 -14.36 -3.59 -2.58
C VAL A 59 -14.98 -2.23 -2.29
N PHE A 60 -14.62 -1.21 -3.08
CA PHE A 60 -15.18 0.13 -2.93
C PHE A 60 -16.70 0.16 -3.09
N ALA A 61 -17.24 -0.54 -4.09
CA ALA A 61 -18.67 -0.62 -4.32
C ALA A 61 -19.42 -1.23 -3.12
N LEU A 62 -18.84 -2.26 -2.48
CA LEU A 62 -19.39 -2.85 -1.26
C LEU A 62 -19.31 -1.90 -0.05
N VAL A 63 -18.16 -1.22 0.13
CA VAL A 63 -17.97 -0.22 1.20
C VAL A 63 -18.96 0.92 1.05
N ARG A 64 -19.09 1.48 -0.16
CA ARG A 64 -19.96 2.62 -0.43
C ARG A 64 -21.45 2.34 -0.14
N LYS A 65 -21.90 1.10 -0.25
CA LYS A 65 -23.27 0.69 0.15
C LYS A 65 -23.53 0.84 1.66
N LYS A 66 -22.49 0.95 2.48
CA LYS A 66 -22.57 1.00 3.95
C LYS A 66 -22.09 2.32 4.53
N ILE A 67 -21.09 2.95 3.91
CA ILE A 67 -20.41 4.15 4.39
C ILE A 67 -20.30 5.14 3.24
N PRO A 68 -20.67 6.42 3.42
CA PRO A 68 -20.38 7.46 2.44
C PRO A 68 -18.88 7.52 2.18
N ALA A 69 -18.48 7.22 0.95
CA ALA A 69 -17.07 7.09 0.57
C ALA A 69 -16.81 7.56 -0.86
N LYS A 70 -15.57 7.96 -1.12
CA LYS A 70 -15.00 8.26 -2.43
C LYS A 70 -13.75 7.41 -2.64
N LEU A 71 -13.46 7.07 -3.89
CA LEU A 71 -12.25 6.35 -4.29
C LEU A 71 -11.41 7.22 -5.21
N VAL A 72 -10.13 7.30 -4.92
CA VAL A 72 -9.13 7.94 -5.78
C VAL A 72 -8.15 6.88 -6.28
N LEU A 73 -8.02 6.79 -7.60
CA LEU A 73 -7.07 5.92 -8.29
C LEU A 73 -5.99 6.78 -8.94
N ILE A 74 -4.74 6.63 -8.47
CA ILE A 74 -3.56 7.34 -8.98
C ILE A 74 -2.72 6.39 -9.80
N GLY A 75 -2.40 6.79 -11.02
CA GLY A 75 -1.63 6.02 -11.96
C GLY A 75 -2.33 5.83 -13.29
N ASP A 76 -1.74 5.00 -14.13
CA ASP A 76 -2.25 4.73 -15.47
C ASP A 76 -1.72 3.40 -15.99
N GLY A 77 -2.39 2.81 -16.98
CA GLY A 77 -1.95 1.57 -17.59
C GLY A 77 -3.01 0.89 -18.44
N PRO A 78 -2.70 -0.29 -19.00
CA PRO A 78 -3.56 -0.96 -19.97
C PRO A 78 -4.95 -1.33 -19.44
N GLU A 79 -5.10 -1.56 -18.13
CA GLU A 79 -6.38 -1.96 -17.54
C GLU A 79 -7.34 -0.78 -17.30
N ARG A 80 -6.90 0.47 -17.47
CA ARG A 80 -7.69 1.67 -17.13
C ARG A 80 -9.08 1.68 -17.74
N SER A 81 -9.19 1.40 -19.04
CA SER A 81 -10.49 1.44 -19.74
C SER A 81 -11.47 0.39 -19.20
N GLY A 82 -10.97 -0.80 -18.87
CA GLY A 82 -11.76 -1.86 -18.23
C GLY A 82 -12.24 -1.45 -16.83
N ILE A 83 -11.35 -0.83 -16.04
CA ILE A 83 -11.69 -0.34 -14.71
C ILE A 83 -12.75 0.76 -14.77
N GLU A 84 -12.66 1.70 -15.72
CA GLU A 84 -13.67 2.73 -15.94
C GLU A 84 -15.03 2.13 -16.38
N ALA A 85 -15.01 1.05 -17.20
CA ALA A 85 -16.21 0.32 -17.55
C ALA A 85 -16.86 -0.37 -16.35
N LEU A 86 -16.05 -1.04 -15.51
CA LEU A 86 -16.51 -1.67 -14.28
C LEU A 86 -17.12 -0.66 -13.30
N CYS A 87 -16.54 0.54 -13.18
CA CYS A 87 -17.13 1.61 -12.36
C CYS A 87 -18.55 1.98 -12.82
N ARG A 88 -18.80 1.99 -14.14
CA ARG A 88 -20.13 2.25 -14.69
C ARG A 88 -21.10 1.09 -14.44
N GLU A 89 -20.63 -0.14 -14.63
CA GLU A 89 -21.41 -1.36 -14.37
C GLU A 89 -21.87 -1.44 -12.90
N LEU A 90 -20.98 -1.12 -11.97
CA LEU A 90 -21.26 -1.11 -10.53
C LEU A 90 -21.93 0.19 -10.04
N GLU A 91 -22.24 1.12 -10.94
CA GLU A 91 -22.89 2.43 -10.65
C GLU A 91 -22.12 3.29 -9.62
N VAL A 92 -20.79 3.21 -9.62
CA VAL A 92 -19.91 3.98 -8.72
C VAL A 92 -19.08 5.06 -9.41
N GLN A 93 -19.24 5.26 -10.72
CA GLN A 93 -18.43 6.17 -11.54
C GLN A 93 -18.41 7.63 -11.04
N ASN A 94 -19.46 8.08 -10.34
CA ASN A 94 -19.54 9.44 -9.79
C ASN A 94 -18.77 9.60 -8.46
N ASP A 95 -18.35 8.50 -7.87
CA ASP A 95 -17.63 8.45 -6.60
C ASP A 95 -16.17 7.97 -6.75
N VAL A 96 -15.76 7.66 -7.99
CA VAL A 96 -14.40 7.27 -8.34
C VAL A 96 -13.72 8.40 -9.13
N ARG A 97 -12.50 8.77 -8.74
CA ARG A 97 -11.66 9.74 -9.45
C ARG A 97 -10.38 9.08 -9.93
N PHE A 98 -10.08 9.22 -11.22
CA PHE A 98 -8.83 8.83 -11.83
C PHE A 98 -7.96 10.07 -11.99
N LEU A 99 -6.86 10.17 -11.25
CA LEU A 99 -5.97 11.33 -11.31
C LEU A 99 -4.82 11.16 -12.33
N GLY A 100 -4.71 9.96 -12.95
CA GLY A 100 -3.59 9.69 -13.86
C GLY A 100 -2.25 9.59 -13.13
N LYS A 101 -1.16 9.67 -13.88
CA LYS A 101 0.19 9.74 -13.30
C LYS A 101 0.40 11.13 -12.73
N MET A 102 0.90 11.21 -11.51
CA MET A 102 1.21 12.47 -10.85
C MET A 102 2.53 12.37 -10.09
N ASP A 103 3.23 13.47 -10.02
CA ASP A 103 4.33 13.69 -9.09
C ASP A 103 3.77 14.14 -7.74
N GLY A 104 4.51 13.93 -6.66
CA GLY A 104 4.06 14.37 -5.32
C GLY A 104 2.88 13.58 -4.77
N ILE A 105 2.85 12.26 -5.01
CA ILE A 105 1.78 11.36 -4.53
C ILE A 105 1.62 11.38 -3.00
N GLU A 106 2.67 11.76 -2.26
CA GLU A 106 2.67 11.90 -0.82
C GLU A 106 1.62 12.90 -0.32
N GLU A 107 1.36 13.96 -1.08
CA GLU A 107 0.33 14.94 -0.73
C GLU A 107 -1.07 14.31 -0.83
N ALA A 108 -1.32 13.56 -1.89
CA ALA A 108 -2.58 12.85 -2.08
C ALA A 108 -2.75 11.75 -1.02
N LEU A 109 -1.73 10.89 -0.82
CA LEU A 109 -1.75 9.81 0.18
C LEU A 109 -2.09 10.33 1.57
N SER A 110 -1.54 11.49 1.96
CA SER A 110 -1.79 12.09 3.28
C SER A 110 -3.26 12.42 3.55
N LEU A 111 -4.10 12.48 2.53
CA LEU A 111 -5.54 12.76 2.64
C LEU A 111 -6.39 11.51 2.86
N ALA A 112 -5.87 10.33 2.51
CA ALA A 112 -6.63 9.11 2.54
C ALA A 112 -7.02 8.69 3.96
N ASP A 113 -8.18 8.06 4.08
CA ASP A 113 -8.61 7.38 5.30
C ASP A 113 -8.25 5.89 5.25
N LEU A 114 -8.07 5.33 4.04
CA LEU A 114 -7.75 3.92 3.82
C LEU A 114 -7.01 3.75 2.49
N PHE A 115 -5.98 2.93 2.48
CA PHE A 115 -5.28 2.50 1.26
C PHE A 115 -5.63 1.06 0.90
N LEU A 116 -5.89 0.79 -0.38
CA LEU A 116 -6.22 -0.53 -0.90
C LEU A 116 -5.06 -1.07 -1.75
N LEU A 117 -4.60 -2.30 -1.50
CA LEU A 117 -3.53 -2.97 -2.25
C LEU A 117 -3.90 -4.43 -2.52
N THR A 118 -4.53 -4.70 -3.64
CA THR A 118 -5.14 -5.99 -4.02
C THR A 118 -4.25 -6.86 -4.92
N SER A 119 -2.97 -6.52 -5.05
CA SER A 119 -2.04 -7.18 -5.98
C SER A 119 -2.05 -8.70 -5.86
N GLU A 120 -1.97 -9.39 -6.99
CA GLU A 120 -1.76 -10.86 -7.06
C GLU A 120 -0.29 -11.23 -6.81
N LYS A 121 0.64 -10.35 -7.23
CA LYS A 121 2.08 -10.50 -7.00
C LYS A 121 2.65 -9.16 -6.57
N GLU A 122 3.34 -9.16 -5.44
CA GLU A 122 4.02 -7.99 -4.89
C GLU A 122 5.30 -8.42 -4.18
N SER A 123 6.43 -7.82 -4.53
CA SER A 123 7.72 -8.22 -3.93
C SER A 123 7.89 -7.70 -2.51
N PHE A 124 7.34 -6.53 -2.20
CA PHE A 124 7.49 -5.91 -0.87
C PHE A 124 6.26 -5.11 -0.43
N GLY A 125 5.67 -4.31 -1.32
CA GLY A 125 4.53 -3.45 -0.98
C GLY A 125 4.92 -2.00 -0.68
N LEU A 126 5.84 -1.42 -1.48
CA LEU A 126 6.25 -0.02 -1.29
C LEU A 126 5.07 0.96 -1.24
N ALA A 127 4.06 0.78 -2.10
CA ALA A 127 2.89 1.66 -2.09
C ALA A 127 2.10 1.59 -0.76
N ALA A 128 2.03 0.41 -0.13
CA ALA A 128 1.46 0.29 1.21
C ALA A 128 2.32 1.01 2.24
N LEU A 129 3.64 0.85 2.16
CA LEU A 129 4.58 1.53 3.07
C LEU A 129 4.52 3.06 2.94
N GLU A 130 4.39 3.58 1.72
CA GLU A 130 4.18 5.01 1.43
C GLU A 130 2.89 5.54 2.08
N ALA A 131 1.79 4.78 1.96
CA ALA A 131 0.53 5.13 2.62
C ALA A 131 0.66 5.09 4.16
N MET A 132 1.30 4.05 4.71
CA MET A 132 1.51 3.90 6.14
C MET A 132 2.38 5.02 6.72
N ALA A 133 3.40 5.49 5.99
CA ALA A 133 4.20 6.64 6.38
C ALA A 133 3.37 7.94 6.46
N CYS A 134 2.30 8.04 5.67
CA CYS A 134 1.32 9.12 5.73
C CYS A 134 0.19 8.87 6.77
N GLU A 135 0.37 7.95 7.71
CA GLU A 135 -0.64 7.56 8.71
C GLU A 135 -1.92 6.99 8.09
N VAL A 136 -1.81 6.24 7.00
CA VAL A 136 -2.95 5.63 6.32
C VAL A 136 -2.90 4.13 6.51
N PRO A 137 -3.88 3.51 7.19
CA PRO A 137 -3.96 2.07 7.34
C PRO A 137 -4.29 1.39 6.01
N VAL A 138 -3.94 0.11 5.90
CA VAL A 138 -3.96 -0.62 4.62
C VAL A 138 -4.90 -1.83 4.70
N ILE A 139 -5.75 -2.01 3.68
CA ILE A 139 -6.36 -3.30 3.35
C ILE A 139 -5.59 -3.88 2.17
N SER A 140 -5.06 -5.08 2.32
CA SER A 140 -4.25 -5.69 1.28
C SER A 140 -4.55 -7.17 1.07
N SER A 141 -4.13 -7.68 -0.09
CA SER A 141 -3.96 -9.11 -0.31
C SER A 141 -2.76 -9.65 0.48
N ASN A 142 -2.68 -10.97 0.65
CA ASN A 142 -1.54 -11.68 1.26
C ASN A 142 -0.41 -11.99 0.27
N ALA A 143 -0.31 -11.26 -0.84
CA ALA A 143 0.62 -11.53 -1.92
C ALA A 143 2.08 -11.22 -1.55
N GLY A 144 2.97 -12.17 -1.76
CA GLY A 144 4.44 -12.00 -1.67
C GLY A 144 4.89 -11.38 -0.36
N GLY A 145 5.62 -10.24 -0.45
CA GLY A 145 6.16 -9.54 0.72
C GLY A 145 5.18 -8.59 1.43
N ILE A 146 3.94 -8.45 0.97
CA ILE A 146 2.97 -7.54 1.61
C ILE A 146 2.77 -7.83 3.10
N PRO A 147 2.64 -9.10 3.56
CA PRO A 147 2.48 -9.40 4.99
C PRO A 147 3.67 -9.00 5.87
N GLU A 148 4.85 -8.78 5.27
CA GLU A 148 6.00 -8.25 5.99
C GLU A 148 5.84 -6.76 6.32
N VAL A 149 5.07 -6.02 5.55
CA VAL A 149 4.82 -4.58 5.72
C VAL A 149 3.50 -4.35 6.45
N ASN A 150 2.40 -4.92 5.93
CA ASN A 150 1.05 -4.77 6.50
C ASN A 150 0.73 -5.93 7.44
N ILE A 151 0.73 -5.67 8.75
CA ILE A 151 0.48 -6.67 9.80
C ILE A 151 -1.02 -6.74 10.07
N HIS A 152 -1.61 -7.93 9.82
CA HIS A 152 -3.04 -8.17 9.99
C HIS A 152 -3.53 -7.87 11.42
N GLY A 153 -4.55 -7.02 11.52
CA GLY A 153 -5.14 -6.60 12.81
C GLY A 153 -4.35 -5.54 13.57
N GLU A 154 -3.16 -5.14 13.08
CA GLU A 154 -2.31 -4.13 13.71
C GLU A 154 -2.22 -2.85 12.87
N THR A 155 -1.71 -2.94 11.64
CA THR A 155 -1.50 -1.79 10.75
C THR A 155 -2.61 -1.66 9.72
N GLY A 156 -3.47 -2.65 9.64
CA GLY A 156 -4.56 -2.80 8.70
C GLY A 156 -5.07 -4.23 8.71
N PHE A 157 -5.62 -4.68 7.60
CA PHE A 157 -6.04 -6.07 7.44
C PHE A 157 -5.46 -6.69 6.18
N VAL A 158 -5.18 -7.98 6.23
CA VAL A 158 -4.68 -8.79 5.11
C VAL A 158 -5.70 -9.87 4.82
N SER A 159 -6.11 -9.99 3.58
CA SER A 159 -7.09 -10.98 3.09
C SER A 159 -6.47 -11.86 2.01
N GLU A 160 -7.09 -12.98 1.68
CA GLU A 160 -6.67 -13.81 0.55
C GLU A 160 -6.78 -13.04 -0.78
N ILE A 161 -5.91 -13.37 -1.74
CA ILE A 161 -5.92 -12.77 -3.08
C ILE A 161 -7.29 -12.99 -3.72
N GLY A 162 -7.96 -11.89 -4.11
CA GLY A 162 -9.28 -11.93 -4.74
C GLY A 162 -10.46 -12.08 -3.79
N ASP A 163 -10.24 -12.15 -2.47
CA ASP A 163 -11.35 -12.14 -1.52
C ASP A 163 -11.87 -10.72 -1.26
N VAL A 164 -12.58 -10.24 -2.25
CA VAL A 164 -13.23 -8.91 -2.24
C VAL A 164 -14.19 -8.74 -1.05
N ASN A 165 -14.89 -9.82 -0.67
CA ASN A 165 -15.87 -9.75 0.41
C ASN A 165 -15.20 -9.55 1.77
N ASP A 166 -14.13 -10.29 2.06
CA ASP A 166 -13.36 -10.14 3.31
C ASP A 166 -12.67 -8.77 3.34
N MET A 167 -12.05 -8.34 2.24
CA MET A 167 -11.45 -7.00 2.13
C MET A 167 -12.47 -5.90 2.42
N ALA A 168 -13.68 -5.99 1.84
CA ALA A 168 -14.75 -5.02 2.05
C ALA A 168 -15.26 -5.04 3.50
N ALA A 169 -15.45 -6.22 4.09
CA ALA A 169 -15.87 -6.35 5.48
C ALA A 169 -14.86 -5.72 6.45
N ASN A 170 -13.57 -5.96 6.22
CA ASN A 170 -12.47 -5.39 6.99
C ASN A 170 -12.38 -3.86 6.81
N ALA A 171 -12.57 -3.35 5.60
CA ALA A 171 -12.62 -1.91 5.33
C ALA A 171 -13.79 -1.23 6.05
N ILE A 172 -15.00 -1.82 5.98
CA ILE A 172 -16.19 -1.32 6.68
C ILE A 172 -15.96 -1.32 8.19
N LYS A 173 -15.46 -2.42 8.75
CA LYS A 173 -15.14 -2.56 10.18
C LYS A 173 -14.22 -1.44 10.64
N MET A 174 -13.12 -1.22 9.92
CA MET A 174 -12.13 -0.20 10.26
C MET A 174 -12.69 1.23 10.16
N LEU A 175 -13.38 1.54 9.07
CA LEU A 175 -13.90 2.90 8.81
C LEU A 175 -15.11 3.27 9.66
N SER A 176 -15.83 2.27 10.19
CA SER A 176 -16.99 2.48 11.08
C SER A 176 -16.62 2.60 12.55
N ASP A 177 -15.41 2.24 12.95
CA ASP A 177 -14.91 2.32 14.32
C ASP A 177 -13.77 3.35 14.40
N PRO A 178 -14.04 4.57 14.86
CA PRO A 178 -13.03 5.63 14.98
C PRO A 178 -11.86 5.26 15.90
N ILE A 179 -12.10 4.47 16.95
CA ILE A 179 -11.04 4.06 17.90
C ILE A 179 -10.09 3.07 17.22
N LEU A 180 -10.65 2.08 16.53
CA LEU A 180 -9.87 1.11 15.74
C LEU A 180 -9.09 1.82 14.63
N HIS A 181 -9.73 2.74 13.91
CA HIS A 181 -9.12 3.49 12.82
C HIS A 181 -7.90 4.29 13.30
N GLU A 182 -8.05 5.10 14.35
CA GLU A 182 -6.94 5.89 14.91
C GLU A 182 -5.80 4.99 15.45
N LYS A 183 -6.14 3.88 16.09
CA LYS A 183 -5.14 2.90 16.53
C LYS A 183 -4.34 2.34 15.35
N MET A 184 -5.02 1.96 14.26
CA MET A 184 -4.35 1.41 13.07
C MET A 184 -3.50 2.47 12.34
N LYS A 185 -3.94 3.72 12.28
CA LYS A 185 -3.13 4.84 11.76
C LYS A 185 -1.81 4.99 12.52
N ALA A 186 -1.88 5.04 13.85
CA ALA A 186 -0.69 5.15 14.70
C ALA A 186 0.25 3.95 14.51
N ASN A 187 -0.29 2.74 14.44
CA ASN A 187 0.50 1.53 14.20
C ASN A 187 1.10 1.49 12.80
N ALA A 188 0.37 1.95 11.78
CA ALA A 188 0.86 2.06 10.40
C ALA A 188 2.11 2.95 10.34
N LEU A 189 2.03 4.16 10.92
CA LEU A 189 3.19 5.06 11.00
C LEU A 189 4.35 4.42 11.77
N LYS A 190 4.08 3.81 12.93
CA LYS A 190 5.10 3.12 13.72
C LYS A 190 5.80 2.02 12.91
N ARG A 191 5.02 1.24 12.15
CA ARG A 191 5.58 0.21 11.26
C ARG A 191 6.42 0.80 10.13
N ALA A 192 5.96 1.89 9.50
CA ALA A 192 6.73 2.59 8.47
C ALA A 192 8.08 3.09 8.99
N GLN A 193 8.16 3.51 10.25
CA GLN A 193 9.41 3.93 10.91
C GLN A 193 10.46 2.82 11.03
N ASP A 194 10.06 1.54 10.99
CA ASP A 194 11.02 0.42 10.97
C ASP A 194 11.78 0.35 9.65
N PHE A 195 11.21 0.88 8.57
CA PHE A 195 11.75 0.91 7.22
C PHE A 195 12.29 2.29 6.80
N ASP A 196 12.53 3.19 7.76
CA ASP A 196 13.10 4.51 7.47
C ASP A 196 14.45 4.38 6.76
N ILE A 197 14.63 5.15 5.69
CA ILE A 197 15.89 5.22 4.93
C ILE A 197 17.10 5.45 5.85
N ILE A 198 16.95 6.24 6.92
CA ILE A 198 18.03 6.51 7.89
C ILE A 198 18.48 5.22 8.60
N LYS A 199 17.58 4.25 8.80
CA LYS A 199 17.88 2.96 9.43
C LYS A 199 18.38 1.92 8.43
N ILE A 200 17.79 1.90 7.26
CA ILE A 200 18.02 0.82 6.29
C ILE A 200 19.23 1.10 5.37
N LEU A 201 19.42 2.36 4.94
CA LEU A 201 20.54 2.70 4.05
C LEU A 201 21.93 2.29 4.60
N PRO A 202 22.22 2.49 5.91
CA PRO A 202 23.50 2.02 6.47
C PRO A 202 23.74 0.51 6.40
N LEU A 203 22.66 -0.30 6.30
CA LEU A 203 22.79 -1.75 6.11
C LEU A 203 23.29 -2.07 4.71
N TYR A 204 22.78 -1.37 3.69
CA TYR A 204 23.27 -1.48 2.31
C TYR A 204 24.72 -1.02 2.19
N GLU A 205 25.07 0.13 2.79
CA GLU A 205 26.44 0.66 2.77
C GLU A 205 27.43 -0.33 3.38
N LYS A 206 27.15 -0.85 4.58
CA LYS A 206 27.98 -1.88 5.23
C LYS A 206 28.11 -3.15 4.40
N PHE A 207 27.02 -3.58 3.75
CA PHE A 207 27.05 -4.74 2.87
C PHE A 207 27.99 -4.50 1.69
N TYR A 208 27.87 -3.36 1.00
CA TYR A 208 28.73 -3.01 -0.13
C TYR A 208 30.19 -2.85 0.30
N GLU A 209 30.48 -2.17 1.39
CA GLU A 209 31.84 -2.03 1.93
C GLU A 209 32.48 -3.41 2.20
N ARG A 210 31.71 -4.32 2.80
CA ARG A 210 32.15 -5.67 3.08
C ARG A 210 32.49 -6.46 1.80
N VAL A 211 31.57 -6.43 0.82
CA VAL A 211 31.74 -7.20 -0.43
C VAL A 211 32.84 -6.61 -1.32
N THR A 212 33.01 -5.30 -1.33
CA THR A 212 34.02 -4.61 -2.15
C THR A 212 35.40 -4.55 -1.50
N SER A 213 35.51 -4.86 -0.20
CA SER A 213 36.81 -4.86 0.49
C SER A 213 37.75 -5.95 -0.10
N LYS A 214 39.04 -5.64 -0.25
CA LYS A 214 40.04 -6.59 -0.75
C LYS A 214 40.23 -7.83 0.15
N SER A 215 39.72 -7.79 1.38
CA SER A 215 39.72 -8.89 2.34
C SER A 215 38.55 -9.85 2.21
N TRP A 216 37.51 -9.49 1.41
CA TRP A 216 36.37 -10.36 1.22
C TRP A 216 36.77 -11.62 0.44
N LYS A 217 36.62 -12.76 1.09
CA LYS A 217 36.73 -14.07 0.46
C LYS A 217 35.35 -14.70 0.46
N PHE A 218 34.88 -15.13 -0.70
CA PHE A 218 33.65 -15.93 -0.75
C PHE A 218 33.82 -17.13 0.21
N PRO A 219 32.76 -17.45 1.00
CA PRO A 219 32.78 -18.69 1.77
C PRO A 219 33.15 -19.84 0.83
N LYS A 220 34.18 -20.62 1.18
CA LYS A 220 34.50 -21.79 0.39
C LYS A 220 33.33 -22.74 0.45
N GLN A 221 32.88 -23.23 -0.70
CA GLN A 221 32.04 -24.41 -0.76
C GLN A 221 32.80 -25.51 -0.04
N ASN A 222 32.26 -26.03 1.03
CA ASN A 222 32.74 -27.26 1.61
C ASN A 222 32.31 -28.38 0.66
N ASP A 223 33.32 -29.06 0.09
CA ASP A 223 33.18 -30.27 -0.72
C ASP A 223 32.42 -31.35 0.03
#